data_8b7c92867e3a72fd39601db919ec13d0
#
_entry.id   8b7c92867e3a72fd39601db919ec13d0
#
_cell.length_a   1.000
_cell.length_b   1.000
_cell.length_c   1.000
_cell.angle_alpha   90.00
_cell.angle_beta   90.00
_cell.angle_gamma   90.00
#
_symmetry.space_group_name_H-M   'P 1'
#
loop_
_entity.id
_entity.type
_entity.pdbx_description
1 polymer ?
#
loop_
_entity_poly.entity_id
_entity_poly.type
_entity_poly.pdbx_seq_one_letter_code
_entity_poly.pdbx_strand_id
1 'polypeptide(L)'
;MDVSEDSRVGRLERIVVAAKKKLPTLKIRTMQESSFEKDLKSVKSIYNRAWEKNWGFVPWSDEEFVDLASKLKILIIPQMAIIAEVSGSPVGMLISVPDYNYVLKKLNGRLFPFGVFKFLYHRKKIDSLKLMIMGVIKECRHKGIGSGK
;
A
#
# COMPACT_ATOMS: atom_id res chain seq x y z
N MET A 1 -10.36 -11.67 24.48
CA MET A 1 -11.17 -11.36 23.26
C MET A 1 -11.58 -9.90 23.39
N ASP A 2 -10.95 -9.02 22.62
CA ASP A 2 -10.95 -7.59 22.90
C ASP A 2 -12.13 -6.92 22.17
N VAL A 3 -13.09 -6.39 22.93
CA VAL A 3 -14.31 -5.70 22.45
C VAL A 3 -13.97 -4.51 21.53
N SER A 4 -12.74 -3.99 21.60
CA SER A 4 -12.27 -2.88 20.78
C SER A 4 -11.95 -3.29 19.33
N GLU A 5 -11.53 -4.52 19.10
CA GLU A 5 -11.19 -5.04 17.77
C GLU A 5 -12.45 -5.32 16.94
N ASP A 6 -13.47 -5.89 17.55
CA ASP A 6 -14.75 -6.20 16.92
C ASP A 6 -15.50 -4.91 16.46
N SER A 7 -15.39 -3.85 17.25
CA SER A 7 -15.99 -2.55 16.88
C SER A 7 -15.27 -1.87 15.70
N ARG A 8 -13.96 -2.09 15.55
CA ARG A 8 -13.16 -1.55 14.42
C ARG A 8 -13.44 -2.31 13.13
N VAL A 9 -13.52 -3.63 13.21
CA VAL A 9 -13.87 -4.49 12.06
C VAL A 9 -15.26 -4.14 11.55
N GLY A 10 -16.26 -4.04 12.40
CA GLY A 10 -17.63 -3.67 12.02
C GLY A 10 -17.73 -2.24 11.45
N ARG A 11 -16.84 -1.31 11.82
CA ARG A 11 -16.77 0.02 11.20
C ARG A 11 -16.20 -0.06 9.79
N LEU A 12 -15.12 -0.83 9.59
CA LEU A 12 -14.50 -1.03 8.29
C LEU A 12 -15.46 -1.70 7.30
N GLU A 13 -16.18 -2.72 7.73
CA GLU A 13 -17.19 -3.38 6.91
C GLU A 13 -18.29 -2.41 6.44
N ARG A 14 -18.81 -1.56 7.34
CA ARG A 14 -19.79 -0.52 6.98
C ARG A 14 -19.25 0.48 5.97
N ILE A 15 -17.99 0.88 6.10
CA ILE A 15 -17.33 1.78 5.14
C ILE A 15 -17.21 1.11 3.77
N VAL A 16 -16.79 -0.15 3.73
CA VAL A 16 -16.68 -0.93 2.48
C VAL A 16 -18.03 -1.10 1.81
N VAL A 17 -19.08 -1.44 2.56
CA VAL A 17 -20.44 -1.58 2.05
C VAL A 17 -20.96 -0.25 1.51
N ALA A 18 -20.75 0.85 2.21
CA ALA A 18 -21.14 2.18 1.76
C ALA A 18 -20.39 2.62 0.49
N ALA A 19 -19.09 2.31 0.41
CA ALA A 19 -18.28 2.60 -0.78
C ALA A 19 -18.78 1.78 -1.99
N LYS A 20 -19.09 0.49 -1.81
CA LYS A 20 -19.64 -0.37 -2.86
C LYS A 20 -21.02 0.10 -3.35
N LYS A 21 -21.86 0.62 -2.46
CA LYS A 21 -23.14 1.22 -2.86
C LYS A 21 -22.98 2.45 -3.76
N LYS A 22 -21.98 3.28 -3.48
CA LYS A 22 -21.70 4.51 -4.27
C LYS A 22 -20.92 4.21 -5.56
N LEU A 23 -20.18 3.11 -5.58
CA LEU A 23 -19.32 2.69 -6.69
C LEU A 23 -19.56 1.19 -6.95
N PRO A 24 -20.62 0.82 -7.68
CA PRO A 24 -20.99 -0.59 -7.88
C PRO A 24 -19.90 -1.42 -8.57
N THR A 25 -19.04 -0.79 -9.35
CA THR A 25 -17.93 -1.43 -10.06
C THR A 25 -16.61 -1.42 -9.30
N LEU A 26 -16.64 -1.03 -8.01
CA LEU A 26 -15.46 -1.03 -7.15
C LEU A 26 -14.95 -2.45 -6.91
N LYS A 27 -13.73 -2.70 -7.33
CA LYS A 27 -12.94 -3.89 -7.02
C LYS A 27 -11.76 -3.51 -6.13
N ILE A 28 -11.56 -4.30 -5.09
CA ILE A 28 -10.39 -4.18 -4.22
C ILE A 28 -9.62 -5.48 -4.35
N ARG A 29 -8.34 -5.39 -4.72
CA ARG A 29 -7.47 -6.55 -4.88
C ARG A 29 -6.07 -6.28 -4.34
N THR A 30 -5.37 -7.32 -4.00
CA THR A 30 -3.93 -7.24 -3.70
C THR A 30 -3.11 -7.20 -4.97
N MET A 31 -1.89 -6.68 -4.87
CA MET A 31 -0.90 -6.83 -5.94
C MET A 31 -0.53 -8.31 -6.09
N GLN A 32 -0.14 -8.70 -7.30
CA GLN A 32 0.28 -10.07 -7.62
C GLN A 32 1.69 -10.05 -8.19
N GLU A 33 2.48 -11.05 -7.85
CA GLU A 33 3.84 -11.20 -8.39
C GLU A 33 3.85 -11.29 -9.92
N SER A 34 2.87 -12.00 -10.49
CA SER A 34 2.72 -12.17 -11.94
C SER A 34 2.39 -10.89 -12.71
N SER A 35 1.81 -9.90 -12.04
CA SER A 35 1.43 -8.60 -12.64
C SER A 35 2.10 -7.41 -11.95
N PHE A 36 3.18 -7.65 -11.22
CA PHE A 36 3.83 -6.66 -10.37
C PHE A 36 4.20 -5.37 -11.10
N GLU A 37 4.78 -5.46 -12.29
CA GLU A 37 5.14 -4.28 -13.08
C GLU A 37 3.92 -3.47 -13.55
N LYS A 38 2.85 -4.18 -13.95
CA LYS A 38 1.58 -3.53 -14.31
C LYS A 38 0.97 -2.82 -13.11
N ASP A 39 1.00 -3.47 -11.95
CA ASP A 39 0.48 -2.93 -10.71
C ASP A 39 1.29 -1.72 -10.24
N LEU A 40 2.60 -1.74 -10.42
CA LEU A 40 3.45 -0.58 -10.15
C LEU A 40 3.12 0.62 -11.04
N LYS A 41 2.82 0.42 -12.33
CA LYS A 41 2.34 1.49 -13.22
C LYS A 41 1.03 2.09 -12.71
N SER A 42 0.14 1.25 -12.19
CA SER A 42 -1.10 1.70 -11.55
C SER A 42 -0.81 2.54 -10.29
N VAL A 43 0.12 2.12 -9.46
CA VAL A 43 0.59 2.86 -8.27
C VAL A 43 1.14 4.23 -8.67
N LYS A 44 1.99 4.31 -9.69
CA LYS A 44 2.52 5.58 -10.21
C LYS A 44 1.40 6.51 -10.67
N SER A 45 0.46 5.98 -11.46
CA SER A 45 -0.68 6.76 -11.95
C SER A 45 -1.53 7.32 -10.81
N ILE A 46 -1.85 6.49 -9.81
CA ILE A 46 -2.60 6.92 -8.64
C ILE A 46 -1.82 7.96 -7.85
N TYR A 47 -0.52 7.76 -7.63
CA TYR A 47 0.34 8.69 -6.93
C TYR A 47 0.32 10.06 -7.60
N ASN A 48 0.65 10.13 -8.89
CA ASN A 48 0.71 11.38 -9.62
C ASN A 48 -0.63 12.13 -9.61
N ARG A 49 -1.76 11.42 -9.77
CA ARG A 49 -3.11 12.01 -9.75
C ARG A 49 -3.60 12.38 -8.35
N ALA A 50 -3.23 11.61 -7.33
CA ALA A 50 -3.68 11.86 -5.97
C ALA A 50 -3.02 13.09 -5.35
N TRP A 51 -1.79 13.40 -5.72
CA TRP A 51 -0.98 14.47 -5.12
C TRP A 51 -0.74 15.67 -6.06
N GLU A 52 -1.20 15.64 -7.31
CA GLU A 52 -0.93 16.68 -8.33
C GLU A 52 -1.18 18.12 -7.88
N LYS A 53 -2.09 18.34 -6.93
CA LYS A 53 -2.46 19.67 -6.41
C LYS A 53 -1.82 20.00 -5.05
N ASN A 54 -0.94 19.14 -4.56
CA ASN A 54 -0.25 19.42 -3.31
C ASN A 54 0.91 20.38 -3.58
N TRP A 55 1.08 21.34 -2.71
CA TRP A 55 2.19 22.28 -2.80
C TRP A 55 3.52 21.53 -2.75
N GLY A 56 4.44 21.87 -3.66
CA GLY A 56 5.74 21.21 -3.75
C GLY A 56 5.72 19.78 -4.33
N PHE A 57 4.57 19.32 -4.83
CA PHE A 57 4.49 18.01 -5.46
C PHE A 57 5.26 17.99 -6.78
N VAL A 58 6.13 16.99 -6.91
CA VAL A 58 6.83 16.66 -8.15
C VAL A 58 6.36 15.29 -8.61
N PRO A 59 5.76 15.17 -9.82
CA PRO A 59 5.35 13.88 -10.34
C PRO A 59 6.58 13.01 -10.62
N TRP A 60 6.46 11.72 -10.35
CA TRP A 60 7.51 10.77 -10.71
C TRP A 60 7.63 10.64 -12.23
N SER A 61 8.81 10.84 -12.76
CA SER A 61 9.16 10.47 -14.13
C SER A 61 9.14 8.94 -14.30
N ASP A 62 9.20 8.45 -15.54
CA ASP A 62 9.26 7.02 -15.78
C ASP A 62 10.58 6.42 -15.27
N GLU A 63 11.67 7.12 -15.45
CA GLU A 63 13.01 6.68 -15.04
C GLU A 63 13.15 6.61 -13.52
N GLU A 64 12.77 7.67 -12.81
CA GLU A 64 12.77 7.70 -11.34
C GLU A 64 11.89 6.62 -10.74
N PHE A 65 10.73 6.38 -11.37
CA PHE A 65 9.80 5.37 -10.88
C PHE A 65 10.35 3.95 -11.07
N VAL A 66 10.99 3.64 -12.20
CA VAL A 66 11.60 2.33 -12.46
C VAL A 66 12.72 2.04 -11.44
N ASP A 67 13.57 3.03 -11.16
CA ASP A 67 14.63 2.90 -10.16
C ASP A 67 14.04 2.67 -8.75
N LEU A 68 13.06 3.48 -8.36
CA LEU A 68 12.36 3.32 -7.08
C LEU A 68 11.66 1.96 -6.98
N ALA A 69 10.97 1.53 -8.05
CA ALA A 69 10.25 0.27 -8.10
C ALA A 69 11.18 -0.94 -7.93
N SER A 70 12.34 -0.91 -8.55
CA SER A 70 13.34 -1.98 -8.42
C SER A 70 13.84 -2.12 -6.97
N LYS A 71 14.04 -1.00 -6.29
CA LYS A 71 14.44 -0.95 -4.87
C LYS A 71 13.31 -1.41 -3.95
N LEU A 72 12.08 -0.97 -4.24
CA LEU A 72 10.91 -1.33 -3.44
C LEU A 72 10.49 -2.79 -3.61
N LYS A 73 10.79 -3.42 -4.75
CA LYS A 73 10.46 -4.82 -5.00
C LYS A 73 10.97 -5.77 -3.91
N ILE A 74 12.10 -5.43 -3.29
CA ILE A 74 12.69 -6.21 -2.19
C ILE A 74 11.91 -6.01 -0.88
N LEU A 75 11.33 -4.82 -0.67
CA LEU A 75 10.68 -4.43 0.57
C LEU A 75 9.18 -4.69 0.57
N ILE A 76 8.53 -4.58 -0.58
CA ILE A 76 7.09 -4.76 -0.71
C ILE A 76 6.76 -6.25 -0.77
N ILE A 77 5.84 -6.66 0.07
CA ILE A 77 5.18 -7.96 -0.03
C ILE A 77 3.90 -7.72 -0.84
N PRO A 78 3.73 -8.31 -2.04
CA PRO A 78 2.60 -8.00 -2.93
C PRO A 78 1.24 -8.14 -2.25
N GLN A 79 1.07 -9.12 -1.39
CA GLN A 79 -0.17 -9.37 -0.64
C GLN A 79 -0.50 -8.26 0.39
N MET A 80 0.46 -7.42 0.73
CA MET A 80 0.31 -6.27 1.65
C MET A 80 0.10 -4.95 0.91
N ALA A 81 0.08 -4.99 -0.41
CA ALA A 81 -0.22 -3.85 -1.27
C ALA A 81 -1.59 -4.05 -1.93
N ILE A 82 -2.48 -3.10 -1.70
CA ILE A 82 -3.88 -3.15 -2.15
C ILE A 82 -4.08 -2.10 -3.21
N ILE A 83 -4.79 -2.46 -4.27
CA ILE A 83 -5.23 -1.57 -5.34
C ILE A 83 -6.75 -1.59 -5.40
N ALA A 84 -7.34 -0.41 -5.43
CA ALA A 84 -8.77 -0.22 -5.68
C ALA A 84 -8.98 0.22 -7.14
N GLU A 85 -9.88 -0.43 -7.82
CA GLU A 85 -10.24 -0.17 -9.21
C GLU A 85 -11.74 0.12 -9.33
N VAL A 86 -12.10 1.04 -10.20
CA VAL A 86 -13.48 1.33 -10.58
C VAL A 86 -13.59 1.20 -12.08
N SER A 87 -14.47 0.30 -12.54
CA SER A 87 -14.61 -0.02 -13.97
C SER A 87 -13.28 -0.38 -14.65
N GLY A 88 -12.42 -1.11 -13.94
CA GLY A 88 -11.10 -1.53 -14.41
C GLY A 88 -10.01 -0.46 -14.36
N SER A 89 -10.34 0.77 -13.96
CA SER A 89 -9.36 1.85 -13.80
C SER A 89 -8.86 1.94 -12.36
N PRO A 90 -7.54 2.02 -12.11
CA PRO A 90 -7.00 2.16 -10.77
C PRO A 90 -7.31 3.55 -10.20
N VAL A 91 -7.93 3.58 -9.03
CA VAL A 91 -8.41 4.81 -8.38
C VAL A 91 -7.86 5.01 -6.98
N GLY A 92 -7.35 3.97 -6.37
CA GLY A 92 -6.80 4.04 -5.03
C GLY A 92 -5.74 2.97 -4.78
N MET A 93 -4.85 3.26 -3.86
CA MET A 93 -3.80 2.33 -3.41
C MET A 93 -3.56 2.43 -1.92
N LEU A 94 -3.17 1.33 -1.34
CA LEU A 94 -2.65 1.24 0.02
C LEU A 94 -1.48 0.27 -0.01
N ILE A 95 -0.30 0.76 0.33
CA ILE A 95 0.92 -0.03 0.39
C ILE A 95 1.39 -0.06 1.83
N SER A 96 1.45 -1.25 2.38
CA SER A 96 1.99 -1.52 3.70
C SER A 96 3.27 -2.33 3.58
N VAL A 97 4.17 -2.11 4.51
CA VAL A 97 5.40 -2.89 4.65
C VAL A 97 5.49 -3.45 6.06
N PRO A 98 6.13 -4.61 6.25
CA PRO A 98 6.41 -5.09 7.59
C PRO A 98 7.20 -4.06 8.40
N ASP A 99 6.95 -3.98 9.72
CA ASP A 99 7.75 -3.08 10.57
C ASP A 99 9.17 -3.62 10.74
N TYR A 100 10.03 -3.23 9.82
CA TYR A 100 11.44 -3.64 9.81
C TYR A 100 12.24 -3.08 10.99
N ASN A 101 11.73 -2.13 11.77
CA ASN A 101 12.44 -1.59 12.93
C ASN A 101 12.74 -2.66 13.97
N TYR A 102 11.84 -3.62 14.14
CA TYR A 102 12.09 -4.75 15.04
C TYR A 102 13.30 -5.59 14.60
N VAL A 103 13.39 -5.83 13.29
CA VAL A 103 14.51 -6.60 12.72
C VAL A 103 15.80 -5.80 12.78
N LEU A 104 15.74 -4.50 12.43
CA LEU A 104 16.89 -3.61 12.46
C LEU A 104 17.47 -3.46 13.87
N LYS A 105 16.63 -3.40 14.91
CA LYS A 105 17.09 -3.41 16.32
C LYS A 105 17.83 -4.69 16.66
N LYS A 106 17.36 -5.87 16.21
CA LYS A 106 18.04 -7.16 16.44
C LYS A 106 19.35 -7.32 15.69
N LEU A 107 19.53 -6.56 14.59
CA LEU A 107 20.73 -6.57 13.79
C LEU A 107 21.79 -5.57 14.27
N ASN A 108 21.51 -4.79 15.36
CA ASN A 108 22.37 -3.72 15.85
C ASN A 108 22.89 -2.78 14.74
N GLY A 109 22.06 -2.54 13.72
CA GLY A 109 22.41 -1.70 12.58
C GLY A 109 23.43 -2.30 11.60
N ARG A 110 23.89 -3.53 11.81
CA ARG A 110 24.87 -4.18 10.91
C ARG A 110 24.17 -5.12 9.92
N LEU A 111 23.95 -4.60 8.70
CA LEU A 111 23.33 -5.36 7.62
C LEU A 111 24.32 -6.26 6.84
N PHE A 112 25.60 -5.98 6.92
CA PHE A 112 26.62 -6.69 6.13
C PHE A 112 27.65 -7.42 7.02
N PRO A 113 28.13 -8.64 6.68
CA PRO A 113 27.75 -9.45 5.52
C PRO A 113 26.58 -10.42 5.74
N PHE A 114 26.27 -10.80 7.00
CA PHE A 114 25.25 -11.82 7.32
C PHE A 114 23.87 -11.24 7.68
N GLY A 115 23.78 -9.93 7.85
CA GLY A 115 22.55 -9.25 8.24
C GLY A 115 21.42 -9.38 7.19
N VAL A 116 21.77 -9.44 5.91
CA VAL A 116 20.79 -9.59 4.82
C VAL A 116 20.05 -10.93 4.90
N PHE A 117 20.76 -12.03 5.15
CA PHE A 117 20.15 -13.36 5.32
C PHE A 117 19.27 -13.41 6.57
N LYS A 118 19.74 -12.82 7.66
CA LYS A 118 18.99 -12.72 8.91
C LYS A 118 17.75 -11.83 8.75
N PHE A 119 17.84 -10.76 7.97
CA PHE A 119 16.74 -9.89 7.60
C PHE A 119 15.68 -10.65 6.80
N LEU A 120 16.06 -11.38 5.75
CA LEU A 120 15.15 -12.17 4.92
C LEU A 120 14.45 -13.28 5.73
N TYR A 121 15.18 -13.90 6.66
CA TYR A 121 14.62 -14.93 7.53
C TYR A 121 13.59 -14.36 8.53
N HIS A 122 13.92 -13.24 9.18
CA HIS A 122 13.04 -12.63 10.17
C HIS A 122 11.88 -11.84 9.55
N ARG A 123 11.97 -11.47 8.28
CA ARG A 123 10.89 -10.77 7.55
C ARG A 123 9.56 -11.51 7.62
N LYS A 124 9.58 -12.84 7.63
CA LYS A 124 8.39 -13.69 7.73
C LYS A 124 7.76 -13.76 9.11
N LYS A 125 8.46 -13.30 10.15
CA LYS A 125 8.01 -13.34 11.56
C LYS A 125 7.55 -11.98 12.10
N ILE A 126 7.36 -11.01 11.22
CA ILE A 126 6.95 -9.66 11.63
C ILE A 126 5.42 -9.64 11.71
N ASP A 127 4.89 -9.43 12.91
CA ASP A 127 3.45 -9.37 13.18
C ASP A 127 2.88 -7.95 13.08
N SER A 128 3.72 -6.96 12.81
CA SER A 128 3.33 -5.56 12.72
C SER A 128 3.55 -5.00 11.33
N LEU A 129 2.57 -4.23 10.83
CA LEU A 129 2.60 -3.57 9.54
C LEU A 129 2.71 -2.07 9.73
N LYS A 130 3.53 -1.43 8.91
CA LYS A 130 3.55 0.01 8.75
C LYS A 130 2.89 0.40 7.43
N LEU A 131 1.93 1.30 7.53
CA LEU A 131 1.40 1.96 6.35
C LEU A 131 2.49 2.86 5.77
N MET A 132 2.91 2.56 4.54
CA MET A 132 3.93 3.32 3.84
C MET A 132 3.31 4.44 3.03
N ILE A 133 2.27 4.12 2.24
CA ILE A 133 1.59 5.09 1.40
C ILE A 133 0.13 4.68 1.19
N MET A 134 -0.75 5.67 1.25
CA MET A 134 -2.16 5.52 0.90
C MET A 134 -2.58 6.70 0.04
N GLY A 135 -3.16 6.42 -1.11
CA GLY A 135 -3.63 7.45 -2.03
C GLY A 135 -4.93 7.06 -2.71
N VAL A 136 -5.79 8.05 -2.91
CA VAL A 136 -7.03 7.92 -3.69
C VAL A 136 -7.14 9.13 -4.59
N ILE A 137 -7.45 8.91 -5.86
CA ILE A 137 -7.65 9.99 -6.81
C ILE A 137 -8.82 10.89 -6.37
N LYS A 138 -8.74 12.16 -6.73
CA LYS A 138 -9.66 13.20 -6.25
C LYS A 138 -11.12 12.89 -6.50
N GLU A 139 -11.43 12.37 -7.67
CA GLU A 139 -12.77 12.05 -8.14
C GLU A 139 -13.47 10.97 -7.29
N CYS A 140 -12.68 10.17 -6.58
CA CYS A 140 -13.19 9.07 -5.74
C CYS A 140 -13.11 9.34 -4.23
N ARG A 141 -12.41 10.40 -3.79
CA ARG A 141 -12.25 10.72 -2.35
C ARG A 141 -13.58 10.94 -1.63
N HIS A 142 -14.53 11.63 -2.27
CA HIS A 142 -15.82 11.94 -1.69
C HIS A 142 -16.85 10.79 -1.80
N LYS A 143 -16.48 9.70 -2.49
CA LYS A 143 -17.35 8.55 -2.68
C LYS A 143 -17.11 7.44 -1.65
N GLY A 144 -16.32 7.69 -0.61
CA GLY A 144 -16.09 6.79 0.52
C GLY A 144 -14.85 5.90 0.40
N ILE A 145 -14.06 6.05 -0.67
CA ILE A 145 -12.75 5.39 -0.80
C ILE A 145 -11.74 6.29 -0.08
N GLY A 146 -11.17 5.82 1.02
CA GLY A 146 -10.12 6.55 1.76
C GLY A 146 -10.61 7.44 2.90
N SER A 147 -11.89 7.41 3.27
CA SER A 147 -12.39 8.12 4.46
C SER A 147 -12.18 7.29 5.74
N GLY A 148 -10.95 6.91 6.02
CA GLY A 148 -10.51 6.49 7.34
C GLY A 148 -9.89 7.69 8.05
N LYS A 149 -10.69 8.48 8.77
CA LYS A 149 -10.19 9.35 9.84
C LYS A 149 -10.08 8.55 11.12
#